data_e24ecd089347eae22401386b81ae838b
#
_entry.id   e24ecd089347eae22401386b81ae838b
#
_cell.length_a   1.000
_cell.length_b   1.000
_cell.length_c   1.000
_cell.angle_alpha   90.00
_cell.angle_beta   90.00
_cell.angle_gamma   90.00
#
_symmetry.space_group_name_H-M   'P 1'
#
loop_
_entity.id
_entity.type
_entity.pdbx_description
1 polymer ?
#
loop_
_entity_poly.entity_id
_entity_poly.type
_entity_poly.pdbx_seq_one_letter_code
_entity_poly.pdbx_strand_id
1 'polypeptide(L)'
;MILSTAAEAAMADHVDLRRDVLNGCPWHDVKSMLRDVGLRPTRQRMALGWILFAKGDRHLTAEMLYEEATKAKVPVSLATVYNTLHQFTDVGLLRQVAVDGSKTYFDTNTSDHHHFFVEDDNEVFDIPVGVDVSRIPEPPPGYEISRVDVVVRLRRVKS
;
A
#
# COMPACT_ATOMS: atom_id res chain seq x y z
N MET A 1 10.45 9.42 -36.25
CA MET A 1 10.11 10.12 -35.02
C MET A 1 9.78 9.10 -33.95
N ILE A 2 10.80 8.59 -33.33
CA ILE A 2 10.69 7.56 -32.29
C ILE A 2 11.41 8.12 -31.08
N LEU A 3 10.64 8.77 -30.18
CA LEU A 3 11.06 9.14 -28.84
C LEU A 3 10.12 8.43 -27.87
N SER A 4 10.32 7.14 -27.67
CA SER A 4 9.53 6.41 -26.66
C SER A 4 10.12 5.08 -26.22
N THR A 5 11.38 4.81 -26.37
CA THR A 5 11.91 3.50 -25.94
C THR A 5 12.58 3.52 -24.56
N ALA A 6 12.92 4.67 -24.01
CA ALA A 6 13.54 4.76 -22.69
C ALA A 6 12.52 4.88 -21.54
N ALA A 7 11.36 5.48 -21.81
CA ALA A 7 10.30 5.61 -20.80
C ALA A 7 9.48 4.31 -20.65
N GLU A 8 9.27 3.57 -21.73
CA GLU A 8 8.62 2.26 -21.68
C GLU A 8 9.49 1.18 -21.03
N ALA A 9 10.80 1.25 -21.21
CA ALA A 9 11.72 0.33 -20.55
C ALA A 9 11.84 0.59 -19.03
N ALA A 10 11.67 1.82 -18.58
CA ALA A 10 11.66 2.16 -17.15
C ALA A 10 10.36 1.74 -16.43
N MET A 11 9.24 1.57 -17.15
CA MET A 11 7.99 1.05 -16.60
C MET A 11 7.93 -0.48 -16.51
N ALA A 12 8.81 -1.18 -17.24
CA ALA A 12 8.82 -2.65 -17.26
C ALA A 12 9.62 -3.28 -16.11
N ASP A 13 10.40 -2.51 -15.37
CA ASP A 13 11.30 -3.03 -14.31
C ASP A 13 10.78 -2.82 -12.87
N HIS A 14 9.55 -2.37 -12.69
CA HIS A 14 8.85 -2.58 -11.43
C HIS A 14 8.22 -3.98 -11.44
N VAL A 15 9.09 -4.98 -11.51
CA VAL A 15 8.73 -6.34 -11.13
C VAL A 15 8.13 -6.22 -9.73
N ASP A 16 6.85 -6.55 -9.61
CA ASP A 16 6.18 -6.65 -8.31
C ASP A 16 6.80 -7.84 -7.57
N LEU A 17 7.96 -7.59 -6.99
CA LEU A 17 8.74 -8.56 -6.20
C LEU A 17 7.91 -9.26 -5.11
N ARG A 18 6.69 -8.78 -4.86
CA ARG A 18 5.79 -9.29 -3.85
C ARG A 18 4.88 -10.40 -4.35
N ARG A 19 4.46 -10.36 -5.62
CA ARG A 19 3.66 -11.45 -6.20
C ARG A 19 4.49 -12.71 -6.38
N ASP A 20 5.77 -12.56 -6.71
CA ASP A 20 6.66 -13.70 -6.92
C ASP A 20 7.23 -14.25 -5.61
N VAL A 21 7.33 -13.44 -4.56
CA VAL A 21 7.91 -13.79 -3.26
C VAL A 21 7.00 -14.72 -2.45
N LEU A 22 5.68 -14.66 -2.62
CA LEU A 22 4.74 -15.46 -1.82
C LEU A 22 4.42 -16.84 -2.40
N ASN A 23 5.10 -17.26 -3.46
CA ASN A 23 4.94 -18.60 -4.06
C ASN A 23 5.73 -19.70 -3.35
N GLY A 24 6.56 -19.34 -2.37
CA GLY A 24 7.35 -20.28 -1.57
C GLY A 24 6.75 -20.56 -0.19
N CYS A 25 7.61 -20.75 0.81
CA CYS A 25 7.19 -20.79 2.21
C CYS A 25 6.91 -19.35 2.69
N PRO A 26 5.67 -18.97 2.95
CA PRO A 26 5.31 -17.56 3.21
C PRO A 26 6.07 -16.94 4.38
N TRP A 27 6.46 -17.75 5.34
CA TRP A 27 7.26 -17.31 6.48
C TRP A 27 8.68 -16.91 6.10
N HIS A 28 9.32 -17.68 5.22
CA HIS A 28 10.64 -17.35 4.66
C HIS A 28 10.57 -16.11 3.78
N ASP A 29 9.51 -15.96 3.02
CA ASP A 29 9.31 -14.85 2.10
C ASP A 29 9.15 -13.52 2.86
N VAL A 30 8.36 -13.49 3.93
CA VAL A 30 8.23 -12.32 4.80
C VAL A 30 9.57 -11.99 5.48
N LYS A 31 10.32 -13.00 5.93
CA LYS A 31 11.64 -12.81 6.53
C LYS A 31 12.63 -12.17 5.56
N SER A 32 12.69 -12.67 4.33
CA SER A 32 13.52 -12.10 3.26
C SER A 32 13.09 -10.69 2.92
N MET A 33 11.79 -10.46 2.73
CA MET A 33 11.22 -9.14 2.46
C MET A 33 11.64 -8.10 3.51
N LEU A 34 11.56 -8.44 4.79
CA LEU A 34 11.96 -7.54 5.88
C LEU A 34 13.47 -7.24 5.83
N ARG A 35 14.30 -8.26 5.60
CA ARG A 35 15.75 -8.08 5.50
C ARG A 35 16.15 -7.22 4.32
N ASP A 36 15.52 -7.40 3.19
CA ASP A 36 15.81 -6.67 1.96
C ASP A 36 15.57 -5.16 2.10
N VAL A 37 14.65 -4.76 2.97
CA VAL A 37 14.37 -3.35 3.31
C VAL A 37 15.08 -2.88 4.59
N GLY A 38 15.98 -3.69 5.15
CA GLY A 38 16.77 -3.33 6.33
C GLY A 38 16.04 -3.45 7.66
N LEU A 39 14.88 -4.12 7.71
CA LEU A 39 14.14 -4.35 8.95
C LEU A 39 14.52 -5.70 9.58
N ARG A 40 14.80 -5.69 10.87
CA ARG A 40 15.01 -6.92 11.64
C ARG A 40 13.73 -7.74 11.67
N PRO A 41 13.77 -9.04 11.27
CA PRO A 41 12.64 -9.96 11.37
C PRO A 41 12.36 -10.34 12.82
N THR A 42 11.51 -9.58 13.49
CA THR A 42 10.99 -9.96 14.81
C THR A 42 9.73 -10.81 14.64
N ARG A 43 9.34 -11.57 15.66
CA ARG A 43 8.12 -12.39 15.63
C ARG A 43 6.89 -11.56 15.27
N GLN A 44 6.76 -10.37 15.87
CA GLN A 44 5.62 -9.48 15.61
C GLN A 44 5.62 -8.96 14.17
N ARG A 45 6.75 -8.47 13.66
CA ARG A 45 6.86 -8.01 12.27
C ARG A 45 6.57 -9.13 11.28
N MET A 46 7.07 -10.34 11.55
CA MET A 46 6.83 -11.49 10.70
C MET A 46 5.36 -11.91 10.69
N ALA A 47 4.72 -11.96 11.86
CA ALA A 47 3.32 -12.32 11.96
C ALA A 47 2.41 -11.28 11.29
N LEU A 48 2.64 -9.99 11.53
CA LEU A 48 1.88 -8.92 10.89
C LEU A 48 2.14 -8.86 9.37
N GLY A 49 3.39 -9.02 8.95
CA GLY A 49 3.74 -9.11 7.53
C GLY A 49 3.05 -10.27 6.82
N TRP A 50 2.98 -11.42 7.46
CA TRP A 50 2.23 -12.56 6.95
C TRP A 50 0.73 -12.24 6.75
N ILE A 51 0.09 -11.65 7.75
CA ILE A 51 -1.34 -11.27 7.66
C ILE A 51 -1.56 -10.24 6.54
N LEU A 52 -0.64 -9.29 6.40
CA LEU A 52 -0.72 -8.24 5.39
C LEU A 52 -0.57 -8.76 3.96
N PHE A 53 0.42 -9.60 3.71
CA PHE A 53 0.86 -9.92 2.35
C PHE A 53 0.41 -11.28 1.83
N ALA A 54 -0.11 -12.16 2.68
CA ALA A 54 -0.52 -13.51 2.27
C ALA A 54 -1.79 -13.56 1.42
N LYS A 55 -2.61 -12.52 1.42
CA LYS A 55 -3.92 -12.48 0.76
C LYS A 55 -3.95 -11.65 -0.54
N GLY A 56 -2.80 -11.35 -1.12
CA GLY A 56 -2.70 -10.45 -2.27
C GLY A 56 -2.86 -8.98 -1.91
N ASP A 57 -3.11 -8.14 -2.91
CA ASP A 57 -3.24 -6.69 -2.72
C ASP A 57 -4.51 -6.34 -1.95
N ARG A 58 -4.36 -5.46 -0.97
CA ARG A 58 -5.45 -5.07 -0.09
C ARG A 58 -5.25 -3.70 0.54
N HIS A 59 -6.37 -3.08 0.91
CA HIS A 59 -6.42 -1.85 1.70
C HIS A 59 -6.94 -2.18 3.10
N LEU A 60 -6.31 -1.65 4.13
CA LEU A 60 -6.72 -1.89 5.50
C LEU A 60 -6.34 -0.72 6.42
N THR A 61 -7.09 -0.60 7.51
CA THR A 61 -6.74 0.28 8.62
C THR A 61 -5.93 -0.48 9.68
N ALA A 62 -5.31 0.23 10.61
CA ALA A 62 -4.60 -0.39 11.72
C ALA A 62 -5.55 -1.23 12.60
N GLU A 63 -6.78 -0.76 12.79
CA GLU A 63 -7.81 -1.46 13.55
C GLU A 63 -8.19 -2.80 12.90
N MET A 64 -8.34 -2.82 11.58
CA MET A 64 -8.60 -4.06 10.83
C MET A 64 -7.47 -5.07 10.99
N LEU A 65 -6.22 -4.62 10.86
CA LEU A 65 -5.06 -5.48 11.07
C LEU A 65 -4.98 -5.99 12.51
N TYR A 66 -5.26 -5.14 13.48
CA TYR A 66 -5.31 -5.54 14.89
C TYR A 66 -6.39 -6.60 15.15
N GLU A 67 -7.56 -6.45 14.57
CA GLU A 67 -8.65 -7.43 14.67
C GLU A 67 -8.24 -8.78 14.05
N GLU A 68 -7.65 -8.77 12.87
CA GLU A 68 -7.15 -9.97 12.21
C GLU A 68 -6.03 -10.64 13.03
N ALA A 69 -5.10 -9.86 13.57
CA ALA A 69 -4.03 -10.37 14.43
C ALA A 69 -4.59 -11.01 15.71
N THR A 70 -5.62 -10.40 16.30
CA THR A 70 -6.32 -10.95 17.48
C THR A 70 -6.99 -12.28 17.15
N LYS A 71 -7.70 -12.37 16.02
CA LYS A 71 -8.31 -13.62 15.54
C LYS A 71 -7.27 -14.71 15.26
N ALA A 72 -6.10 -14.33 14.76
CA ALA A 72 -4.97 -15.24 14.53
C ALA A 72 -4.16 -15.55 15.79
N LYS A 73 -4.57 -15.05 16.96
CA LYS A 73 -3.89 -15.21 18.25
C LYS A 73 -2.44 -14.71 18.26
N VAL A 74 -2.19 -13.65 17.50
CA VAL A 74 -0.91 -12.95 17.52
C VAL A 74 -0.92 -11.95 18.68
N PRO A 75 0.01 -12.07 19.65
CA PRO A 75 0.03 -11.22 20.83
C PRO A 75 0.66 -9.86 20.52
N VAL A 76 -0.14 -8.92 20.01
CA VAL A 76 0.26 -7.55 19.71
C VAL A 76 -0.74 -6.55 20.29
N SER A 77 -0.27 -5.37 20.64
CA SER A 77 -1.13 -4.23 20.98
C SER A 77 -1.49 -3.44 19.72
N LEU A 78 -2.56 -2.65 19.80
CA LEU A 78 -2.91 -1.72 18.71
C LEU A 78 -1.78 -0.71 18.44
N ALA A 79 -1.11 -0.23 19.49
CA ALA A 79 0.06 0.65 19.33
C ALA A 79 1.20 -0.03 18.55
N THR A 80 1.46 -1.31 18.81
CA THR A 80 2.47 -2.07 18.04
C THR A 80 2.05 -2.24 16.58
N VAL A 81 0.76 -2.46 16.31
CA VAL A 81 0.24 -2.52 14.94
C VAL A 81 0.46 -1.20 14.21
N TYR A 82 0.11 -0.07 14.81
CA TYR A 82 0.37 1.26 14.24
C TYR A 82 1.85 1.48 13.96
N ASN A 83 2.71 1.22 14.91
CA ASN A 83 4.15 1.39 14.76
C ASN A 83 4.71 0.52 13.64
N THR A 84 4.25 -0.72 13.53
CA THR A 84 4.69 -1.64 12.47
C THR A 84 4.23 -1.17 11.10
N LEU A 85 2.97 -0.74 10.96
CA LEU A 85 2.45 -0.19 9.71
C LEU A 85 3.22 1.05 9.26
N HIS A 86 3.55 1.96 10.17
CA HIS A 86 4.38 3.13 9.87
C HIS A 86 5.80 2.73 9.45
N GLN A 87 6.43 1.81 10.14
CA GLN A 87 7.76 1.31 9.78
C GLN A 87 7.74 0.66 8.38
N PHE A 88 6.71 -0.13 8.06
CA PHE A 88 6.57 -0.76 6.74
C PHE A 88 6.32 0.28 5.65
N THR A 89 5.60 1.36 5.96
CA THR A 89 5.40 2.48 5.04
C THR A 89 6.71 3.24 4.79
N ASP A 90 7.47 3.54 5.82
CA ASP A 90 8.73 4.27 5.73
C ASP A 90 9.79 3.55 4.88
N VAL A 91 9.77 2.23 4.86
CA VAL A 91 10.69 1.41 4.04
C VAL A 91 10.10 0.98 2.70
N GLY A 92 8.90 1.46 2.34
CA GLY A 92 8.27 1.22 1.05
C GLY A 92 7.57 -0.13 0.87
N LEU A 93 7.33 -0.89 1.94
CA LEU A 93 6.54 -2.13 1.90
C LEU A 93 5.04 -1.87 1.81
N LEU A 94 4.60 -0.72 2.30
CA LEU A 94 3.22 -0.25 2.26
C LEU A 94 3.17 1.18 1.72
N ARG A 95 2.00 1.55 1.25
CA ARG A 95 1.66 2.92 0.89
C ARG A 95 0.51 3.40 1.76
N GLN A 96 0.62 4.61 2.29
CA GLN A 96 -0.47 5.24 3.02
C GLN A 96 -1.42 5.94 2.06
N VAL A 97 -2.71 5.72 2.21
CA VAL A 97 -3.77 6.36 1.42
C VAL A 97 -4.62 7.20 2.35
N ALA A 98 -4.56 8.51 2.18
CA ALA A 98 -5.38 9.46 2.92
C ALA A 98 -6.67 9.73 2.13
N VAL A 99 -7.79 9.23 2.60
CA VAL A 99 -9.10 9.41 1.95
C VAL A 99 -9.98 10.42 2.67
N ASP A 100 -9.84 10.55 3.98
CA ASP A 100 -10.42 11.62 4.79
C ASP A 100 -9.53 11.93 6.01
N GLY A 101 -9.89 12.94 6.80
CA GLY A 101 -9.10 13.35 7.96
C GLY A 101 -9.19 12.41 9.17
N SER A 102 -10.09 11.43 9.16
CA SER A 102 -10.40 10.59 10.32
C SER A 102 -9.79 9.18 10.26
N LYS A 103 -9.53 8.65 9.05
CA LYS A 103 -9.01 7.29 8.84
C LYS A 103 -7.82 7.26 7.91
N THR A 104 -6.82 6.51 8.32
CA THR A 104 -5.65 6.19 7.48
C THR A 104 -5.78 4.77 6.97
N TYR A 105 -5.74 4.60 5.67
CA TYR A 105 -5.65 3.30 5.01
C TYR A 105 -4.22 3.03 4.60
N PHE A 106 -3.82 1.77 4.71
CA PHE A 106 -2.55 1.27 4.23
C PHE A 106 -2.82 0.33 3.07
N ASP A 107 -2.06 0.49 2.01
CA ASP A 107 -2.17 -0.28 0.78
C ASP A 107 -0.95 -1.16 0.62
N THR A 108 -1.16 -2.44 0.43
CA THR A 108 -0.08 -3.40 0.15
C THR A 108 0.42 -3.29 -1.28
N ASN A 109 -0.37 -2.72 -2.19
CA ASN A 109 0.07 -2.38 -3.54
C ASN A 109 0.75 -1.00 -3.53
N THR A 110 2.06 -0.96 -3.67
CA THR A 110 2.84 0.28 -3.67
C THR A 110 3.14 0.86 -5.05
N SER A 111 2.58 0.26 -6.12
CA SER A 111 2.63 0.84 -7.46
C SER A 111 1.87 2.16 -7.53
N ASP A 112 2.18 2.98 -8.52
CA ASP A 112 1.44 4.23 -8.74
C ASP A 112 0.06 3.91 -9.31
N HIS A 113 -0.95 4.22 -8.54
CA HIS A 113 -2.36 4.07 -8.91
C HIS A 113 -3.21 5.01 -8.08
N HIS A 114 -4.45 5.18 -8.51
CA HIS A 114 -5.43 6.03 -7.85
C HIS A 114 -6.55 5.18 -7.23
N HIS A 115 -7.40 5.79 -6.43
CA HIS A 115 -8.37 5.07 -5.62
C HIS A 115 -9.80 5.60 -5.77
N PHE A 116 -10.78 4.68 -5.70
CA PHE A 116 -12.15 4.98 -5.33
C PHE A 116 -12.30 4.86 -3.82
N PHE A 117 -13.05 5.77 -3.22
CA PHE A 117 -13.47 5.68 -1.83
C PHE A 117 -15.00 5.69 -1.74
N VAL A 118 -15.57 4.61 -1.25
CA VAL A 118 -17.03 4.49 -1.05
C VAL A 118 -17.36 5.05 0.32
N GLU A 119 -17.97 6.23 0.36
CA GLU A 119 -18.25 6.97 1.61
C GLU A 119 -19.21 6.22 2.52
N ASP A 120 -20.22 5.53 1.95
CA ASP A 120 -21.25 4.83 2.72
C ASP A 120 -20.69 3.59 3.45
N ASP A 121 -19.71 2.93 2.88
CA ASP A 121 -19.17 1.65 3.40
C ASP A 121 -17.77 1.80 4.00
N ASN A 122 -17.13 2.95 3.85
CA ASN A 122 -15.72 3.18 4.19
C ASN A 122 -14.78 2.17 3.52
N GLU A 123 -15.00 1.86 2.25
CA GLU A 123 -14.20 0.95 1.46
C GLU A 123 -13.34 1.68 0.44
N VAL A 124 -12.12 1.20 0.24
CA VAL A 124 -11.17 1.72 -0.74
C VAL A 124 -10.92 0.66 -1.80
N PHE A 125 -11.01 1.06 -3.07
CA PHE A 125 -10.72 0.20 -4.23
C PHE A 125 -9.70 0.88 -5.14
N ASP A 126 -8.86 0.08 -5.78
CA ASP A 126 -7.97 0.59 -6.82
C ASP A 126 -8.78 0.98 -8.06
N ILE A 127 -8.39 2.10 -8.67
CA ILE A 127 -8.89 2.46 -10.00
C ILE A 127 -8.06 1.66 -11.01
N PRO A 128 -8.68 0.73 -11.78
CA PRO A 128 -7.95 -0.22 -12.63
C PRO A 128 -7.35 0.41 -13.89
N VAL A 129 -7.72 1.64 -14.19
CA VAL A 129 -7.26 2.38 -15.38
C VAL A 129 -6.57 3.67 -14.99
N GLY A 130 -5.72 4.19 -15.87
CA GLY A 130 -5.08 5.49 -15.63
C GLY A 130 -6.10 6.62 -15.51
N VAL A 131 -5.90 7.49 -14.56
CA VAL A 131 -6.65 8.75 -14.44
C VAL A 131 -5.83 9.83 -15.15
N ASP A 132 -6.44 10.50 -16.13
CA ASP A 132 -5.77 11.59 -16.82
C ASP A 132 -5.73 12.83 -15.92
N VAL A 133 -4.54 13.16 -15.46
CA VAL A 133 -4.25 14.39 -14.70
C VAL A 133 -3.35 15.28 -15.56
N SER A 134 -3.90 15.74 -16.68
CA SER A 134 -3.14 16.45 -17.73
C SER A 134 -2.71 17.88 -17.33
N ARG A 135 -3.21 18.43 -16.23
CA ARG A 135 -2.94 19.80 -15.81
C ARG A 135 -2.54 19.87 -14.34
N ILE A 136 -1.35 19.41 -14.05
CA ILE A 136 -0.75 19.61 -12.73
C ILE A 136 -0.05 20.96 -12.73
N PRO A 137 -0.33 21.87 -11.77
CA PRO A 137 0.38 23.13 -11.66
C PRO A 137 1.87 22.90 -11.38
N GLU A 138 2.71 23.81 -11.84
CA GLU A 138 4.12 23.78 -11.50
C GLU A 138 4.32 24.02 -10.00
N PRO A 139 5.25 23.33 -9.35
CA PRO A 139 5.56 23.57 -7.95
C PRO A 139 6.23 24.92 -7.76
N PRO A 140 6.14 25.54 -6.58
CA PRO A 140 6.91 26.74 -6.25
C PRO A 140 8.42 26.52 -6.39
N PRO A 141 9.21 27.58 -6.59
CA PRO A 141 10.67 27.46 -6.64
C PRO A 141 11.25 26.75 -5.42
N GLY A 142 12.14 25.79 -5.64
CA GLY A 142 12.76 25.00 -4.58
C GLY A 142 11.97 23.77 -4.14
N TYR A 143 10.84 23.48 -4.79
CA TYR A 143 10.02 22.29 -4.54
C TYR A 143 9.88 21.46 -5.80
N GLU A 144 9.65 20.17 -5.62
CA GLU A 144 9.32 19.22 -6.68
C GLU A 144 8.05 18.45 -6.31
N ILE A 145 7.31 18.00 -7.31
CA ILE A 145 6.13 17.15 -7.07
C ILE A 145 6.63 15.73 -6.81
N SER A 146 6.50 15.26 -5.58
CA SER A 146 6.88 13.90 -5.22
C SER A 146 5.86 12.87 -5.70
N ARG A 147 4.58 13.23 -5.69
CA ARG A 147 3.48 12.34 -6.09
C ARG A 147 2.17 13.11 -6.28
N VAL A 148 1.31 12.57 -7.10
CA VAL A 148 -0.08 13.02 -7.26
C VAL A 148 -1.00 11.85 -6.94
N ASP A 149 -1.88 12.02 -5.97
CA ASP A 149 -2.89 11.04 -5.59
C ASP A 149 -4.27 11.57 -5.93
N VAL A 150 -5.05 10.77 -6.65
CA VAL A 150 -6.45 11.08 -6.94
C VAL A 150 -7.34 10.10 -6.19
N VAL A 151 -8.25 10.62 -5.40
CA VAL A 151 -9.29 9.85 -4.71
C VAL A 151 -10.64 10.28 -5.24
N VAL A 152 -11.31 9.37 -5.91
CA VAL A 152 -12.67 9.59 -6.42
C VAL A 152 -13.65 9.05 -5.40
N ARG A 153 -14.46 9.96 -4.82
CA ARG A 153 -15.45 9.62 -3.80
C ARG A 153 -16.73 9.12 -4.43
N LEU A 154 -17.18 7.98 -3.98
CA LEU A 154 -18.40 7.33 -4.46
C LEU A 154 -19.47 7.32 -3.36
N ARG A 155 -20.70 7.42 -3.77
CA ARG A 155 -21.89 7.19 -2.94
C ARG A 155 -22.78 6.17 -3.62
N ARG A 156 -23.50 5.40 -2.82
CA ARG A 156 -24.49 4.47 -3.38
C ARG A 156 -25.58 5.24 -4.11
N VAL A 157 -25.96 4.75 -5.28
CA VAL A 157 -27.11 5.28 -6.00
C VAL A 157 -28.38 4.88 -5.23
N LYS A 158 -29.19 5.85 -4.88
CA LYS A 158 -30.50 5.57 -4.28
C LYS A 158 -31.40 4.99 -5.36
N SER A 159 -31.80 3.74 -5.17
CA SER A 159 -32.82 3.09 -6.01
C SER A 159 -34.21 3.61 -5.66
#